data_e66f68c70b712947eb3bec33fc08dfb8
#
_entry.id   e66f68c70b712947eb3bec33fc08dfb8
#
_cell.length_a   1.000
_cell.length_b   1.000
_cell.length_c   1.000
_cell.angle_alpha   90.00
_cell.angle_beta   90.00
_cell.angle_gamma   90.00
#
_symmetry.space_group_name_H-M   'P 1'
#
loop_
_entity.id
_entity.type
_entity.pdbx_description
1 polymer ?
#
loop_
_entity_poly.entity_id
_entity_poly.type
_entity_poly.pdbx_seq_one_letter_code
_entity_poly.pdbx_strand_id
1 'polypeptide(L)'
;MVTTTTTIKWPDAAAVSCPTSSQGRAQSECGAMQKIIHITDPHFVAPGKTLYGIDPAQRLRDTLDHVSRVHADAKLILITGDLADTGDPAAYALLREILSEVRLPVHLTIGNHDDRGAFRGVFGGEGFVQAAVDLHDWLVVLLDTXXXKDDISHFGCLDGGRFEWLQDQLFRAAGRPVVVAMHHTPADLHVPCFKTSDMKESDRLLSILRKNASVRHMLFGHRHVAAAGSLSGISFTASRGTAQHIVLDWEQYGKPIFVAAAPSYDVVMLDGSDVVVHRHEGLDQLPVIRPGDPK
;
A
#
# COMPACT_ATOMS: atom_id res chain seq x y z
N MET A 1 13.26 22.88 -6.06
CA MET A 1 12.08 22.44 -6.84
C MET A 1 11.01 21.99 -5.88
N VAL A 2 9.85 22.61 -5.93
CA VAL A 2 8.73 22.25 -5.04
C VAL A 2 8.04 21.02 -5.64
N THR A 3 8.18 19.89 -4.96
CA THR A 3 7.44 18.69 -5.35
C THR A 3 5.97 18.89 -4.94
N THR A 4 5.12 19.10 -5.91
CA THR A 4 3.68 19.15 -5.68
C THR A 4 3.17 17.76 -5.34
N THR A 5 2.70 17.59 -4.13
CA THR A 5 2.04 16.36 -3.67
C THR A 5 0.73 16.23 -4.45
N THR A 6 0.60 15.17 -5.23
CA THR A 6 -0.68 14.88 -5.91
C THR A 6 -1.61 14.23 -4.88
N THR A 7 -2.33 15.06 -4.16
CA THR A 7 -3.49 14.58 -3.40
C THR A 7 -4.69 14.70 -4.34
N ILE A 8 -5.34 13.60 -4.66
CA ILE A 8 -6.61 13.67 -5.35
C ILE A 8 -7.61 14.22 -4.34
N LYS A 9 -7.84 15.54 -4.38
CA LYS A 9 -8.89 16.15 -3.57
C LYS A 9 -10.24 15.93 -4.24
N TRP A 10 -11.02 15.10 -3.62
CA TRP A 10 -12.45 15.02 -3.90
C TRP A 10 -13.14 16.19 -3.17
N PRO A 11 -14.26 16.74 -3.69
CA PRO A 11 -14.94 17.86 -3.06
C PRO A 11 -15.37 17.54 -1.62
N ASP A 12 -15.23 18.51 -0.75
CA ASP A 12 -15.45 18.43 0.69
C ASP A 12 -16.80 17.79 1.05
N ALA A 13 -16.75 16.67 1.75
CA ALA A 13 -17.94 16.16 2.42
C ALA A 13 -18.30 17.11 3.57
N ALA A 14 -19.53 17.60 3.56
CA ALA A 14 -20.01 18.53 4.56
C ALA A 14 -19.79 18.01 5.99
N ALA A 15 -19.20 18.84 6.82
CA ALA A 15 -18.92 18.52 8.22
C ALA A 15 -20.19 18.17 8.99
N VAL A 16 -20.27 16.91 9.43
CA VAL A 16 -21.31 16.48 10.36
C VAL A 16 -20.81 16.79 11.77
N SER A 17 -21.43 17.76 12.43
CA SER A 17 -21.09 18.11 13.80
C SER A 17 -21.52 17.02 14.79
N CYS A 18 -20.58 16.54 15.57
CA CYS A 18 -20.85 15.61 16.65
C CYS A 18 -21.27 16.39 17.91
N PRO A 19 -22.35 16.00 18.60
CA PRO A 19 -22.78 16.72 19.82
C PRO A 19 -21.83 16.43 20.99
N THR A 20 -21.43 17.51 21.67
CA THR A 20 -20.57 17.44 22.85
C THR A 20 -21.36 17.06 24.10
N SER A 21 -20.95 16.00 24.78
CA SER A 21 -21.38 15.75 26.17
C SER A 21 -20.20 16.00 27.12
N SER A 22 -20.40 16.91 28.07
CA SER A 22 -19.42 17.28 29.09
C SER A 22 -19.41 16.30 30.25
N GLN A 23 -18.28 15.79 30.68
CA GLN A 23 -17.78 15.75 32.05
C GLN A 23 -16.55 14.85 32.26
N GLY A 24 -15.51 15.46 32.70
CA GLY A 24 -14.54 15.17 33.73
C GLY A 24 -13.69 13.91 33.67
N ARG A 25 -12.48 14.05 33.14
CA ARG A 25 -11.18 13.66 33.75
C ARG A 25 -10.07 13.91 32.72
N ALA A 26 -9.06 14.64 33.15
CA ALA A 26 -7.83 14.79 32.37
C ALA A 26 -7.09 13.44 32.35
N GLN A 27 -7.43 12.61 31.38
CA GLN A 27 -6.55 11.53 30.95
C GLN A 27 -5.69 12.13 29.84
N SER A 28 -4.37 11.93 29.95
CA SER A 28 -3.48 12.22 28.84
C SER A 28 -4.12 11.63 27.58
N GLU A 29 -4.43 12.48 26.61
CA GLU A 29 -5.01 12.04 25.34
C GLU A 29 -3.99 11.14 24.62
N CYS A 30 -4.01 9.85 24.93
CA CYS A 30 -3.43 8.87 24.03
C CYS A 30 -4.26 8.98 22.75
N GLY A 31 -3.63 9.30 21.64
CA GLY A 31 -4.33 9.48 20.36
C GLY A 31 -5.24 8.29 20.09
N ALA A 32 -6.43 8.55 19.57
CA ALA A 32 -7.37 7.46 19.26
C ALA A 32 -6.75 6.54 18.20
N MET A 33 -6.88 5.23 18.39
CA MET A 33 -6.45 4.23 17.43
C MET A 33 -6.94 4.59 16.01
N GLN A 34 -6.04 4.56 15.04
CA GLN A 34 -6.35 4.87 13.65
C GLN A 34 -6.22 3.61 12.79
N LYS A 35 -7.00 3.56 11.75
CA LYS A 35 -7.02 2.42 10.82
C LYS A 35 -6.71 2.92 9.41
N ILE A 36 -5.79 2.25 8.72
CA ILE A 36 -5.56 2.47 7.28
C ILE A 36 -5.67 1.12 6.57
N ILE A 37 -6.03 1.16 5.29
CA ILE A 37 -6.17 -0.04 4.47
C ILE A 37 -5.00 -0.07 3.48
N HIS A 38 -4.35 -1.23 3.35
CA HIS A 38 -3.27 -1.42 2.40
C HIS A 38 -3.67 -2.47 1.37
N ILE A 39 -3.67 -2.06 0.11
CA ILE A 39 -3.96 -2.86 -1.09
C ILE A 39 -2.71 -2.77 -1.97
N THR A 40 -2.41 -3.80 -2.76
CA THR A 40 -1.25 -3.77 -3.65
C THR A 40 -1.50 -4.66 -4.88
N ASP A 41 -0.76 -4.38 -5.94
CA ASP A 41 -0.68 -5.23 -7.13
C ASP A 41 -2.06 -5.54 -7.75
N PRO A 42 -2.87 -4.54 -8.07
CA PRO A 42 -4.15 -4.81 -8.73
C PRO A 42 -4.02 -5.17 -10.22
N HIS A 43 -2.90 -4.87 -10.87
CA HIS A 43 -2.57 -5.27 -12.25
C HIS A 43 -3.72 -5.07 -13.25
N PHE A 44 -4.24 -3.86 -13.30
CA PHE A 44 -5.32 -3.53 -14.23
C PHE A 44 -4.91 -3.76 -15.67
N VAL A 45 -5.86 -4.28 -16.46
CA VAL A 45 -5.73 -4.40 -17.91
C VAL A 45 -6.80 -3.53 -18.58
N ALA A 46 -6.70 -3.33 -19.89
CA ALA A 46 -7.68 -2.54 -20.64
C ALA A 46 -9.10 -3.10 -20.43
N PRO A 47 -10.12 -2.23 -20.48
CA PRO A 47 -11.51 -2.68 -20.27
C PRO A 47 -11.90 -3.87 -21.16
N GLY A 48 -12.56 -4.85 -20.55
CA GLY A 48 -13.01 -6.06 -21.26
C GLY A 48 -11.94 -7.14 -21.42
N LYS A 49 -10.72 -6.91 -20.92
CA LYS A 49 -9.66 -7.92 -20.93
C LYS A 49 -9.52 -8.58 -19.57
N THR A 50 -8.89 -9.76 -19.54
CA THR A 50 -8.57 -10.48 -18.33
C THR A 50 -7.08 -10.75 -18.24
N LEU A 51 -6.58 -10.96 -17.03
CA LEU A 51 -5.20 -11.35 -16.74
C LEU A 51 -5.23 -12.77 -16.16
N TYR A 52 -4.68 -13.75 -16.88
CA TYR A 52 -4.72 -15.17 -16.49
C TYR A 52 -6.14 -15.66 -16.19
N GLY A 53 -7.15 -15.16 -16.93
CA GLY A 53 -8.55 -15.51 -16.70
C GLY A 53 -9.23 -14.76 -15.53
N ILE A 54 -8.52 -13.87 -14.88
CA ILE A 54 -9.01 -13.01 -13.80
C ILE A 54 -9.45 -11.68 -14.38
N ASP A 55 -10.52 -11.08 -13.85
CA ASP A 55 -10.88 -9.69 -14.11
C ASP A 55 -10.34 -8.83 -12.94
N PRO A 56 -9.20 -8.12 -13.13
CA PRO A 56 -8.61 -7.36 -12.04
C PRO A 56 -9.49 -6.18 -11.59
N ALA A 57 -10.25 -5.58 -12.52
CA ALA A 57 -11.14 -4.47 -12.21
C ALA A 57 -12.26 -4.94 -11.28
N GLN A 58 -12.88 -6.09 -11.60
CA GLN A 58 -13.93 -6.64 -10.74
C GLN A 58 -13.37 -7.00 -9.35
N ARG A 59 -12.16 -7.58 -9.29
CA ARG A 59 -11.53 -7.90 -8.01
C ARG A 59 -11.32 -6.67 -7.14
N LEU A 60 -10.83 -5.58 -7.73
CA LEU A 60 -10.64 -4.35 -6.95
C LEU A 60 -11.98 -3.75 -6.53
N ARG A 61 -13.02 -3.77 -7.41
CA ARG A 61 -14.38 -3.31 -7.03
C ARG A 61 -14.87 -4.10 -5.80
N ASP A 62 -14.82 -5.42 -5.86
CA ASP A 62 -15.26 -6.28 -4.75
C ASP A 62 -14.51 -5.95 -3.46
N THR A 63 -13.19 -5.73 -3.58
CA THR A 63 -12.35 -5.37 -2.43
C THR A 63 -12.74 -4.03 -1.84
N LEU A 64 -12.91 -3.00 -2.69
CA LEU A 64 -13.27 -1.65 -2.25
C LEU A 64 -14.70 -1.59 -1.67
N ASP A 65 -15.63 -2.35 -2.24
CA ASP A 65 -16.98 -2.49 -1.69
C ASP A 65 -16.95 -3.11 -0.30
N HIS A 66 -16.15 -4.18 -0.14
CA HIS A 66 -15.97 -4.81 1.17
C HIS A 66 -15.34 -3.84 2.17
N VAL A 67 -14.27 -3.14 1.77
CA VAL A 67 -13.61 -2.14 2.61
C VAL A 67 -14.60 -1.04 3.01
N SER A 68 -15.37 -0.53 2.07
CA SER A 68 -16.35 0.56 2.32
C SER A 68 -17.44 0.13 3.30
N ARG A 69 -17.82 -1.15 3.27
CA ARG A 69 -18.86 -1.69 4.15
C ARG A 69 -18.32 -2.01 5.55
N VAL A 70 -17.12 -2.58 5.64
CA VAL A 70 -16.59 -3.13 6.90
C VAL A 70 -15.64 -2.15 7.60
N HIS A 71 -14.99 -1.28 6.85
CA HIS A 71 -13.95 -0.38 7.36
C HIS A 71 -14.24 1.09 7.00
N ALA A 72 -15.51 1.50 7.06
CA ALA A 72 -15.90 2.89 6.78
C ALA A 72 -15.22 3.90 7.72
N ASP A 73 -14.70 3.43 8.84
CA ASP A 73 -13.95 4.23 9.83
C ASP A 73 -12.46 4.35 9.52
N ALA A 74 -11.97 3.72 8.45
CA ALA A 74 -10.56 3.85 8.07
C ALA A 74 -10.25 5.30 7.65
N LYS A 75 -9.01 5.72 7.89
CA LYS A 75 -8.57 7.09 7.57
C LYS A 75 -8.24 7.24 6.09
N LEU A 76 -7.72 6.16 5.47
CA LEU A 76 -7.37 6.18 4.06
C LEU A 76 -7.11 4.76 3.54
N ILE A 77 -7.00 4.67 2.22
CA ILE A 77 -6.57 3.46 1.50
C ILE A 77 -5.24 3.79 0.82
N LEU A 78 -4.25 2.90 0.98
CA LEU A 78 -3.00 2.92 0.23
C LEU A 78 -3.06 1.85 -0.84
N ILE A 79 -2.69 2.18 -2.10
CA ILE A 79 -2.51 1.16 -3.13
C ILE A 79 -1.06 1.28 -3.63
N THR A 80 -0.24 0.26 -3.33
CA THR A 80 1.21 0.35 -3.49
C THR A 80 1.73 -0.38 -4.72
N GLY A 81 1.47 0.22 -5.89
CA GLY A 81 2.17 -0.15 -7.13
C GLY A 81 1.58 -1.31 -7.91
N ASP A 82 2.15 -1.50 -9.07
CA ASP A 82 1.67 -2.41 -10.12
C ASP A 82 0.17 -2.20 -10.35
N LEU A 83 -0.17 -0.91 -10.52
CA LEU A 83 -1.56 -0.47 -10.71
C LEU A 83 -2.10 -0.99 -12.03
N ALA A 84 -1.28 -0.93 -13.10
CA ALA A 84 -1.59 -1.49 -14.42
C ALA A 84 -0.57 -2.58 -14.77
N ASP A 85 -1.03 -3.62 -15.44
CA ASP A 85 -0.17 -4.77 -15.77
C ASP A 85 0.92 -4.43 -16.80
N THR A 86 0.66 -3.45 -17.67
CA THR A 86 1.61 -3.04 -18.71
C THR A 86 1.66 -1.52 -18.90
N GLY A 87 1.25 -0.75 -17.90
CA GLY A 87 1.27 0.72 -17.98
C GLY A 87 0.28 1.29 -18.99
N ASP A 88 -0.76 0.56 -19.38
CA ASP A 88 -1.75 0.98 -20.40
C ASP A 88 -2.59 2.16 -19.88
N PRO A 89 -2.66 3.30 -20.60
CA PRO A 89 -3.52 4.42 -20.22
C PRO A 89 -5.01 4.04 -20.05
N ALA A 90 -5.52 3.08 -20.82
CA ALA A 90 -6.91 2.64 -20.68
C ALA A 90 -7.14 1.89 -19.36
N ALA A 91 -6.14 1.15 -18.89
CA ALA A 91 -6.17 0.50 -17.58
C ALA A 91 -6.21 1.55 -16.45
N TYR A 92 -5.38 2.59 -16.55
CA TYR A 92 -5.38 3.69 -15.57
C TYR A 92 -6.71 4.46 -15.59
N ALA A 93 -7.29 4.69 -16.77
CA ALA A 93 -8.58 5.37 -16.87
C ALA A 93 -9.68 4.57 -16.16
N LEU A 94 -9.70 3.24 -16.34
CA LEU A 94 -10.63 2.35 -15.64
C LEU A 94 -10.38 2.37 -14.13
N LEU A 95 -9.12 2.33 -13.72
CA LEU A 95 -8.78 2.42 -12.29
C LEU A 95 -9.28 3.75 -11.70
N ARG A 96 -9.04 4.87 -12.40
CA ARG A 96 -9.51 6.19 -11.94
C ARG A 96 -11.03 6.23 -11.80
N GLU A 97 -11.75 5.64 -12.76
CA GLU A 97 -13.21 5.53 -12.70
C GLU A 97 -13.66 4.81 -11.42
N ILE A 98 -13.09 3.62 -11.16
CA ILE A 98 -13.42 2.83 -9.98
C ILE A 98 -13.12 3.61 -8.70
N LEU A 99 -11.94 4.24 -8.62
CA LEU A 99 -11.57 4.99 -7.42
C LEU A 99 -12.44 6.23 -7.20
N SER A 100 -13.08 6.76 -8.25
CA SER A 100 -13.98 7.92 -8.10
C SER A 100 -15.26 7.58 -7.31
N GLU A 101 -15.58 6.29 -7.17
CA GLU A 101 -16.74 5.84 -6.39
C GLU A 101 -16.41 5.62 -4.90
N VAL A 102 -15.14 5.67 -4.53
CA VAL A 102 -14.67 5.40 -3.16
C VAL A 102 -14.70 6.68 -2.32
N ARG A 103 -15.33 6.62 -1.15
CA ARG A 103 -15.44 7.77 -0.26
C ARG A 103 -14.18 8.04 0.56
N LEU A 104 -13.44 6.98 0.89
CA LEU A 104 -12.21 7.11 1.66
C LEU A 104 -11.11 7.76 0.82
N PRO A 105 -10.25 8.61 1.40
CA PRO A 105 -9.08 9.10 0.65
C PRO A 105 -8.22 7.93 0.17
N VAL A 106 -7.83 7.96 -1.11
CA VAL A 106 -6.97 6.93 -1.70
C VAL A 106 -5.65 7.56 -2.11
N HIS A 107 -4.55 6.94 -1.70
CA HIS A 107 -3.20 7.36 -2.07
C HIS A 107 -2.52 6.24 -2.83
N LEU A 108 -1.92 6.61 -3.97
CA LEU A 108 -1.32 5.66 -4.91
C LEU A 108 0.19 5.88 -4.98
N THR A 109 0.95 4.79 -5.13
CA THR A 109 2.29 4.85 -5.70
C THR A 109 2.36 3.82 -6.83
N ILE A 110 3.45 3.82 -7.58
CA ILE A 110 3.59 2.97 -8.77
C ILE A 110 4.65 1.88 -8.56
N GLY A 111 4.53 0.80 -9.32
CA GLY A 111 5.45 -0.34 -9.31
C GLY A 111 6.14 -0.52 -10.65
N ASN A 112 6.81 -1.66 -10.83
CA ASN A 112 7.62 -1.91 -12.03
C ASN A 112 6.80 -2.21 -13.28
N HIS A 113 5.54 -2.61 -13.15
CA HIS A 113 4.63 -2.79 -14.29
C HIS A 113 4.02 -1.48 -14.79
N ASP A 114 4.13 -0.41 -13.99
CA ASP A 114 3.51 0.88 -14.31
C ASP A 114 4.38 1.73 -15.23
N ASP A 115 3.72 2.59 -16.04
CA ASP A 115 4.37 3.67 -16.79
C ASP A 115 4.02 4.99 -16.10
N ARG A 116 5.04 5.69 -15.57
CA ARG A 116 4.84 6.95 -14.83
C ARG A 116 4.22 8.04 -15.72
N GLY A 117 4.62 8.11 -16.99
CA GLY A 117 4.08 9.09 -17.94
C GLY A 117 2.60 8.86 -18.22
N ALA A 118 2.24 7.60 -18.51
CA ALA A 118 0.84 7.22 -18.76
C ALA A 118 -0.01 7.41 -17.50
N PHE A 119 0.51 7.03 -16.33
CA PHE A 119 -0.16 7.29 -15.05
C PHE A 119 -0.44 8.79 -14.86
N ARG A 120 0.59 9.63 -15.09
CA ARG A 120 0.44 11.08 -14.95
C ARG A 120 -0.53 11.67 -15.97
N GLY A 121 -0.57 11.10 -17.18
CA GLY A 121 -1.54 11.50 -18.21
C GLY A 121 -2.99 11.32 -17.76
N VAL A 122 -3.24 10.32 -16.90
CA VAL A 122 -4.60 10.03 -16.41
C VAL A 122 -4.88 10.71 -15.06
N PHE A 123 -3.97 10.57 -14.09
CA PHE A 123 -4.18 11.05 -12.72
C PHE A 123 -3.68 12.48 -12.49
N GLY A 124 -2.88 13.02 -13.41
CA GLY A 124 -2.32 14.36 -13.27
C GLY A 124 -1.08 14.39 -12.38
N GLY A 125 -0.60 15.60 -12.11
CA GLY A 125 0.58 15.82 -11.27
C GLY A 125 1.88 15.73 -12.08
N GLU A 126 3.00 15.98 -11.40
CA GLU A 126 4.34 15.98 -11.99
C GLU A 126 5.31 15.20 -11.12
N GLY A 127 6.43 14.79 -11.69
CA GLY A 127 7.52 14.14 -10.98
C GLY A 127 7.18 12.75 -10.47
N PHE A 128 7.77 12.38 -9.35
CA PHE A 128 7.61 11.05 -8.76
C PHE A 128 6.21 10.87 -8.14
N VAL A 129 5.70 9.65 -8.17
CA VAL A 129 4.36 9.31 -7.62
C VAL A 129 4.56 8.92 -6.15
N GLN A 130 4.83 9.92 -5.32
CA GLN A 130 5.10 9.73 -3.89
C GLN A 130 4.34 10.77 -3.08
N ALA A 131 4.08 10.47 -1.81
CA ALA A 131 3.27 11.31 -0.94
C ALA A 131 3.67 11.15 0.52
N ALA A 132 3.43 12.19 1.30
CA ALA A 132 3.46 12.13 2.76
C ALA A 132 2.07 12.54 3.26
N VAL A 133 1.41 11.63 3.96
CA VAL A 133 0.03 11.84 4.43
C VAL A 133 0.06 12.03 5.94
N ASP A 134 -0.38 13.19 6.38
CA ASP A 134 -0.41 13.56 7.78
C ASP A 134 -1.73 13.07 8.40
N LEU A 135 -1.63 12.16 9.36
CA LEU A 135 -2.76 11.65 10.12
C LEU A 135 -2.80 12.25 11.55
N HIS A 136 -2.21 13.41 11.75
CA HIS A 136 -2.09 14.10 13.02
C HIS A 136 -1.09 13.40 13.95
N ASP A 137 -1.40 12.21 14.46
CA ASP A 137 -0.53 11.47 15.37
C ASP A 137 0.49 10.59 14.65
N TRP A 138 0.27 10.32 13.37
CA TRP A 138 1.12 9.47 12.53
C TRP A 138 1.43 10.17 11.22
N LEU A 139 2.58 9.83 10.65
CA LEU A 139 2.91 10.20 9.28
C LEU A 139 2.98 8.93 8.45
N VAL A 140 2.32 8.92 7.29
CA VAL A 140 2.42 7.82 6.32
C VAL A 140 3.18 8.33 5.10
N VAL A 141 4.30 7.70 4.80
CA VAL A 141 5.17 8.08 3.66
C VAL A 141 5.03 7.02 2.57
N LEU A 142 4.57 7.42 1.39
CA LEU A 142 4.53 6.55 0.20
C LEU A 142 5.72 6.90 -0.69
N LEU A 143 6.56 5.91 -1.01
CA LEU A 143 7.75 6.09 -1.86
C LEU A 143 7.49 5.54 -3.26
N ASP A 144 7.78 6.33 -4.30
CA ASP A 144 7.86 5.89 -5.70
C ASP A 144 9.22 5.17 -5.85
N THR A 145 9.18 3.87 -5.93
CA THR A 145 10.37 3.04 -6.12
C THR A 145 10.56 2.53 -7.54
N UNK A 146 9.83 2.93 -8.47
CA UNK A 146 9.97 2.50 -9.81
C UNK A 146 11.15 3.10 -10.44
N UNK A 147 11.80 2.43 -11.29
CA UNK A 147 12.90 2.87 -12.05
C UNK A 147 12.49 3.93 -12.99
N UNK A 148 13.40 4.39 -13.47
CA UNK A 148 13.18 5.25 -14.57
C UNK A 148 12.65 4.48 -15.76
N LYS A 149 12.20 5.04 -16.77
CA LYS A 149 11.52 4.43 -17.89
C LYS A 149 12.41 3.50 -18.77
N ASP A 150 13.69 3.75 -18.74
CA ASP A 150 14.64 3.01 -19.58
C ASP A 150 15.13 1.71 -18.95
N ASP A 151 14.73 1.44 -17.71
CA ASP A 151 15.09 0.21 -17.02
C ASP A 151 13.87 -0.71 -16.94
N ILE A 152 13.82 -1.69 -17.84
CA ILE A 152 12.75 -2.70 -17.88
C ILE A 152 12.99 -3.82 -16.86
N SER A 153 13.88 -3.62 -15.91
CA SER A 153 14.11 -4.59 -14.84
C SER A 153 12.95 -4.54 -13.83
N HIS A 154 12.77 -5.65 -13.15
CA HIS A 154 11.80 -5.72 -12.05
C HIS A 154 12.33 -5.10 -10.74
N PHE A 155 13.48 -4.42 -10.81
CA PHE A 155 14.09 -3.83 -9.62
C PHE A 155 13.62 -2.40 -9.39
N GLY A 156 13.37 -2.09 -8.14
CA GLY A 156 13.16 -0.73 -7.69
C GLY A 156 14.48 0.02 -7.50
N CYS A 157 14.41 1.33 -7.46
CA CYS A 157 15.55 2.17 -7.11
C CYS A 157 15.08 3.49 -6.50
N LEU A 158 15.97 4.14 -5.78
CA LEU A 158 15.77 5.50 -5.29
C LEU A 158 16.98 6.34 -5.66
N ASP A 159 16.75 7.45 -6.34
CA ASP A 159 17.82 8.41 -6.65
C ASP A 159 18.06 9.39 -5.50
N GLY A 160 19.03 10.28 -5.70
CA GLY A 160 19.38 11.28 -4.69
C GLY A 160 18.19 12.14 -4.27
N GLY A 161 17.42 12.62 -5.22
CA GLY A 161 16.26 13.49 -4.95
C GLY A 161 15.19 12.80 -4.13
N ARG A 162 14.92 11.52 -4.41
CA ARG A 162 13.92 10.77 -3.61
C ARG A 162 14.44 10.48 -2.20
N PHE A 163 15.75 10.24 -2.03
CA PHE A 163 16.34 10.10 -0.70
C PHE A 163 16.29 11.42 0.09
N GLU A 164 16.59 12.54 -0.55
CA GLU A 164 16.50 13.86 0.09
C GLU A 164 15.07 14.15 0.52
N TRP A 165 14.11 13.89 -0.36
CA TRP A 165 12.69 14.05 -0.04
C TRP A 165 12.27 13.17 1.15
N LEU A 166 12.67 11.88 1.14
CA LEU A 166 12.37 10.98 2.26
C LEU A 166 12.94 11.53 3.57
N GLN A 167 14.19 11.95 3.58
CA GLN A 167 14.83 12.49 4.79
C GLN A 167 14.11 13.77 5.27
N ASP A 168 13.65 14.62 4.35
CA ASP A 168 12.85 15.80 4.69
C ASP A 168 11.52 15.39 5.35
N GLN A 169 10.82 14.39 4.80
CA GLN A 169 9.57 13.92 5.41
C GLN A 169 9.80 13.32 6.80
N LEU A 170 10.85 12.52 6.96
CA LEU A 170 11.20 11.96 8.26
C LEU A 170 11.55 13.05 9.28
N PHE A 171 12.22 14.11 8.84
CA PHE A 171 12.50 15.28 9.69
C PHE A 171 11.20 16.00 10.08
N ARG A 172 10.29 16.19 9.12
CA ARG A 172 8.98 16.85 9.34
C ARG A 172 8.05 16.02 10.24
N ALA A 173 8.30 14.71 10.37
CA ALA A 173 7.54 13.89 11.30
C ALA A 173 7.70 14.41 12.74
N ALA A 174 8.82 15.08 13.05
CA ALA A 174 9.05 15.74 14.34
C ALA A 174 8.84 14.80 15.54
N GLY A 175 9.28 13.55 15.42
CA GLY A 175 9.17 12.53 16.48
C GLY A 175 7.88 11.69 16.42
N ARG A 176 6.90 12.08 15.63
CA ARG A 176 5.68 11.27 15.45
C ARG A 176 6.03 9.93 14.78
N PRO A 177 5.34 8.85 15.11
CA PRO A 177 5.58 7.56 14.46
C PRO A 177 5.26 7.61 12.97
N VAL A 178 6.03 6.82 12.19
CA VAL A 178 5.99 6.83 10.73
C VAL A 178 5.79 5.41 10.19
N VAL A 179 4.86 5.27 9.25
CA VAL A 179 4.75 4.07 8.40
C VAL A 179 5.30 4.45 7.03
N VAL A 180 6.18 3.61 6.47
CA VAL A 180 6.72 3.80 5.13
C VAL A 180 6.15 2.73 4.20
N ALA A 181 5.42 3.14 3.18
CA ALA A 181 4.81 2.24 2.20
C ALA A 181 5.52 2.41 0.85
N MET A 182 5.77 1.31 0.17
CA MET A 182 6.43 1.31 -1.13
C MET A 182 6.07 0.03 -1.89
N HIS A 183 6.37 -0.02 -3.18
CA HIS A 183 6.07 -1.23 -3.93
C HIS A 183 7.15 -2.31 -3.73
N HIS A 184 8.41 -2.00 -4.07
CA HIS A 184 9.51 -2.97 -4.03
C HIS A 184 10.03 -3.21 -2.62
N THR A 185 10.41 -4.45 -2.33
CA THR A 185 10.97 -4.79 -1.01
C THR A 185 12.45 -4.39 -0.95
N PRO A 186 12.88 -3.78 0.16
CA PRO A 186 14.29 -3.38 0.29
C PRO A 186 15.20 -4.52 0.79
N ALA A 187 14.74 -5.76 0.76
CA ALA A 187 15.54 -6.91 1.16
C ALA A 187 15.01 -8.19 0.53
N ASP A 188 15.82 -9.24 0.54
CA ASP A 188 15.39 -10.55 0.10
C ASP A 188 14.38 -11.12 1.12
N LEU A 189 13.17 -11.41 0.68
CA LEU A 189 12.13 -12.05 1.50
C LEU A 189 12.26 -13.58 1.51
N HIS A 190 13.30 -14.12 0.90
CA HIS A 190 13.56 -15.57 0.82
C HIS A 190 12.42 -16.35 0.17
N VAL A 191 11.75 -15.73 -0.80
CA VAL A 191 10.71 -16.42 -1.60
C VAL A 191 11.42 -17.37 -2.55
N PRO A 192 11.08 -18.68 -2.56
CA PRO A 192 11.89 -19.68 -3.28
C PRO A 192 12.17 -19.41 -4.75
N CYS A 193 11.24 -18.79 -5.47
CA CYS A 193 11.39 -18.48 -6.88
C CYS A 193 12.16 -17.17 -7.15
N PHE A 194 12.54 -16.42 -6.13
CA PHE A 194 13.30 -15.17 -6.24
C PHE A 194 14.53 -15.24 -5.32
N LYS A 195 15.67 -14.78 -5.81
CA LYS A 195 16.95 -14.98 -5.11
C LYS A 195 17.65 -13.72 -4.64
N THR A 196 17.04 -12.56 -4.81
CA THR A 196 17.69 -11.28 -4.48
C THR A 196 16.67 -10.28 -3.93
N SER A 197 17.18 -9.22 -3.31
CA SER A 197 16.34 -8.08 -2.96
C SER A 197 15.83 -7.41 -4.24
N ASP A 198 14.75 -6.67 -4.13
CA ASP A 198 14.08 -6.04 -5.25
C ASP A 198 14.50 -4.59 -5.46
N MET A 199 15.44 -4.09 -4.67
CA MET A 199 15.87 -2.69 -4.74
C MET A 199 17.38 -2.56 -4.82
N LYS A 200 17.85 -1.67 -5.70
CA LYS A 200 19.28 -1.42 -5.90
C LYS A 200 19.95 -0.74 -4.69
N GLU A 201 19.31 0.25 -4.09
CA GLU A 201 19.91 1.02 -3.00
C GLU A 201 19.34 0.61 -1.63
N SER A 202 19.04 -0.68 -1.43
CA SER A 202 18.44 -1.24 -0.22
C SER A 202 19.17 -0.85 1.06
N ASP A 203 20.51 -1.02 1.07
CA ASP A 203 21.32 -0.73 2.27
C ASP A 203 21.24 0.74 2.66
N ARG A 204 21.25 1.65 1.67
CA ARG A 204 21.13 3.07 1.92
C ARG A 204 19.74 3.40 2.50
N LEU A 205 18.68 2.85 1.90
CA LEU A 205 17.32 3.06 2.38
C LEU A 205 17.18 2.56 3.83
N LEU A 206 17.54 1.31 4.07
CA LEU A 206 17.44 0.71 5.41
C LEU A 206 18.28 1.47 6.43
N SER A 207 19.46 1.98 6.04
CA SER A 207 20.30 2.79 6.91
C SER A 207 19.60 4.10 7.31
N ILE A 208 18.94 4.78 6.35
CA ILE A 208 18.20 6.02 6.62
C ILE A 208 17.03 5.74 7.56
N LEU A 209 16.22 4.72 7.25
CA LEU A 209 15.04 4.38 8.04
C LEU A 209 15.43 3.97 9.48
N ARG A 210 16.46 3.13 9.62
CA ARG A 210 16.92 2.64 10.94
C ARG A 210 17.44 3.76 11.85
N LYS A 211 18.06 4.77 11.26
CA LYS A 211 18.60 5.93 12.02
C LYS A 211 17.48 6.83 12.55
N ASN A 212 16.27 6.66 12.06
CA ASN A 212 15.13 7.46 12.50
C ASN A 212 14.20 6.61 13.39
N ALA A 213 14.26 6.87 14.70
CA ALA A 213 13.50 6.09 15.68
C ALA A 213 11.97 6.25 15.54
N SER A 214 11.51 7.21 14.72
CA SER A 214 10.08 7.37 14.44
C SER A 214 9.55 6.31 13.48
N VAL A 215 10.40 5.70 12.65
CA VAL A 215 9.94 4.70 11.68
C VAL A 215 9.56 3.41 12.42
N ARG A 216 8.29 3.04 12.34
CA ARG A 216 7.73 1.90 13.07
C ARG A 216 7.47 0.69 12.19
N HIS A 217 7.10 0.91 10.93
CA HIS A 217 6.67 -0.20 10.08
C HIS A 217 6.89 0.12 8.62
N MET A 218 7.16 -0.92 7.83
CA MET A 218 7.22 -0.83 6.36
C MET A 218 6.15 -1.73 5.74
N LEU A 219 5.50 -1.23 4.67
CA LEU A 219 4.48 -1.97 3.90
C LEU A 219 4.97 -2.13 2.46
N PHE A 220 4.87 -3.34 1.92
CA PHE A 220 5.32 -3.66 0.55
C PHE A 220 4.28 -4.47 -0.23
N GLY A 221 4.44 -4.44 -1.57
CA GLY A 221 3.79 -5.35 -2.50
C GLY A 221 4.80 -6.18 -3.28
N HIS A 222 4.62 -6.21 -4.61
CA HIS A 222 5.55 -6.72 -5.63
C HIS A 222 5.71 -8.23 -5.69
N ARG A 223 5.92 -8.90 -4.57
CA ARG A 223 6.19 -10.34 -4.55
C ARG A 223 4.94 -11.21 -4.50
N HIS A 224 3.76 -10.59 -4.36
CA HIS A 224 2.45 -11.29 -4.34
C HIS A 224 2.39 -12.40 -3.28
N VAL A 225 3.21 -12.30 -2.22
CA VAL A 225 3.22 -13.27 -1.11
C VAL A 225 2.96 -12.56 0.21
N ALA A 226 2.37 -13.30 1.14
CA ALA A 226 2.21 -12.82 2.51
C ALA A 226 3.50 -13.10 3.29
N ALA A 227 4.15 -12.05 3.78
CA ALA A 227 5.32 -12.20 4.63
C ALA A 227 5.33 -11.09 5.68
N ALA A 228 5.86 -11.39 6.85
CA ALA A 228 6.03 -10.40 7.91
C ALA A 228 7.31 -10.72 8.68
N GLY A 229 7.96 -9.69 9.18
CA GLY A 229 9.22 -9.87 9.90
C GLY A 229 9.84 -8.56 10.29
N SER A 230 11.16 -8.57 10.41
CA SER A 230 11.93 -7.38 10.74
C SER A 230 13.17 -7.28 9.83
N LEU A 231 13.36 -6.12 9.23
CA LEU A 231 14.53 -5.79 8.40
C LEU A 231 15.30 -4.68 9.09
N SER A 232 16.54 -4.95 9.47
CA SER A 232 17.40 -3.99 10.17
C SER A 232 16.73 -3.39 11.43
N GLY A 233 15.90 -4.19 12.11
CA GLY A 233 15.22 -3.78 13.34
C GLY A 233 13.89 -3.06 13.11
N ILE A 234 13.45 -2.85 11.87
CA ILE A 234 12.16 -2.23 11.56
C ILE A 234 11.19 -3.34 11.13
N SER A 235 10.02 -3.40 11.74
CA SER A 235 9.00 -4.39 11.36
C SER A 235 8.46 -4.11 9.96
N PHE A 236 8.03 -5.16 9.27
CA PHE A 236 7.44 -5.02 7.93
C PHE A 236 6.31 -6.02 7.71
N THR A 237 5.47 -5.67 6.75
CA THR A 237 4.48 -6.58 6.16
C THR A 237 4.56 -6.48 4.65
N ALA A 238 4.71 -7.63 3.98
CA ALA A 238 4.57 -7.76 2.54
C ALA A 238 3.18 -8.36 2.26
N SER A 239 2.44 -7.72 1.37
CA SER A 239 1.05 -8.08 1.11
C SER A 239 0.92 -8.85 -0.20
N ARG A 240 -0.08 -9.72 -0.26
CA ARG A 240 -0.44 -10.41 -1.49
C ARG A 240 -1.10 -9.43 -2.46
N GLY A 241 -0.87 -9.66 -3.73
CA GLY A 241 -1.53 -8.88 -4.77
C GLY A 241 -3.05 -9.10 -4.79
N THR A 242 -3.79 -8.06 -5.16
CA THR A 242 -5.25 -8.18 -5.31
C THR A 242 -5.60 -9.03 -6.53
N ALA A 243 -4.80 -8.96 -7.61
CA ALA A 243 -5.07 -9.70 -8.85
C ALA A 243 -4.74 -11.19 -8.73
N GLN A 244 -3.51 -11.53 -8.42
CA GLN A 244 -3.06 -12.92 -8.31
C GLN A 244 -2.04 -13.07 -7.18
N HIS A 245 -1.86 -14.31 -6.70
CA HIS A 245 -0.90 -14.62 -5.64
C HIS A 245 0.18 -15.55 -6.18
N ILE A 246 1.35 -15.56 -5.54
CA ILE A 246 2.42 -16.51 -5.83
C ILE A 246 2.40 -17.61 -4.77
N VAL A 247 2.52 -18.85 -5.24
CA VAL A 247 2.63 -20.02 -4.36
C VAL A 247 4.05 -20.11 -3.81
N LEU A 248 4.19 -20.27 -2.51
CA LEU A 248 5.48 -20.53 -1.86
C LEU A 248 5.76 -22.04 -1.97
N ASP A 249 6.44 -22.44 -3.05
CA ASP A 249 6.82 -23.84 -3.27
C ASP A 249 8.26 -24.04 -2.80
N TRP A 250 8.42 -24.61 -1.63
CA TRP A 250 9.73 -24.85 -1.01
C TRP A 250 10.47 -26.06 -1.59
N GLU A 251 9.82 -26.84 -2.45
CA GLU A 251 10.45 -28.00 -3.10
C GLU A 251 11.03 -27.65 -4.48
N GLN A 252 10.51 -26.58 -5.10
CA GLN A 252 10.94 -26.20 -6.44
C GLN A 252 11.45 -24.74 -6.45
N TYR A 253 12.70 -24.59 -6.78
CA TYR A 253 13.36 -23.28 -6.93
C TYR A 253 13.37 -22.92 -8.42
N GLY A 254 12.24 -22.51 -8.92
CA GLY A 254 12.08 -22.24 -10.34
C GLY A 254 11.38 -20.93 -10.64
N LYS A 255 10.50 -20.97 -11.62
CA LYS A 255 9.69 -19.80 -11.98
C LYS A 255 8.53 -19.64 -11.00
N PRO A 256 8.07 -18.42 -10.75
CA PRO A 256 6.91 -18.20 -9.90
C PRO A 256 5.66 -18.91 -10.45
N ILE A 257 4.88 -19.51 -9.57
CA ILE A 257 3.60 -20.13 -9.89
C ILE A 257 2.52 -19.20 -9.37
N PHE A 258 1.75 -18.65 -10.30
CA PHE A 258 0.64 -17.75 -9.97
C PHE A 258 -0.66 -18.53 -9.78
N VAL A 259 -1.45 -18.10 -8.81
CA VAL A 259 -2.79 -18.66 -8.56
C VAL A 259 -3.82 -17.55 -8.47
N ALA A 260 -5.02 -17.85 -8.95
CA ALA A 260 -6.18 -16.97 -8.90
C ALA A 260 -6.91 -17.12 -7.54
N ALA A 261 -6.17 -16.95 -6.45
CA ALA A 261 -6.76 -17.01 -5.11
C ALA A 261 -7.69 -15.80 -4.88
N ALA A 262 -8.52 -15.88 -3.86
CA ALA A 262 -9.42 -14.77 -3.51
C ALA A 262 -8.61 -13.50 -3.21
N PRO A 263 -9.12 -12.31 -3.55
CA PRO A 263 -8.40 -11.06 -3.27
C PRO A 263 -8.19 -10.87 -1.77
N SER A 264 -7.11 -10.18 -1.42
CA SER A 264 -6.78 -9.87 -0.03
C SER A 264 -6.36 -8.41 0.10
N TYR A 265 -6.43 -7.91 1.34
CA TYR A 265 -5.91 -6.60 1.70
C TYR A 265 -5.49 -6.64 3.18
N ASP A 266 -4.69 -5.67 3.58
CA ASP A 266 -4.28 -5.57 4.98
C ASP A 266 -4.98 -4.39 5.67
N VAL A 267 -5.43 -4.63 6.90
CA VAL A 267 -5.96 -3.62 7.82
C VAL A 267 -4.84 -3.28 8.80
N VAL A 268 -4.32 -2.06 8.69
CA VAL A 268 -3.18 -1.59 9.49
C VAL A 268 -3.73 -0.71 10.60
N MET A 269 -3.59 -1.16 11.84
CA MET A 269 -4.04 -0.48 13.05
C MET A 269 -2.86 0.27 13.66
N LEU A 270 -3.03 1.55 13.88
CA LEU A 270 -2.02 2.48 14.41
C LEU A 270 -2.49 2.96 15.78
N ASP A 271 -1.76 2.61 16.85
CA ASP A 271 -2.16 2.94 18.22
C ASP A 271 -0.93 3.38 19.02
N GLY A 272 -0.91 4.63 19.45
CA GLY A 272 0.27 5.20 20.12
C GLY A 272 1.49 5.16 19.20
N SER A 273 2.40 4.22 19.44
CA SER A 273 3.56 3.98 18.57
C SER A 273 3.57 2.56 17.98
N ASP A 274 2.50 1.81 18.21
CA ASP A 274 2.41 0.40 17.82
C ASP A 274 1.67 0.25 16.49
N VAL A 275 2.08 -0.76 15.73
CA VAL A 275 1.44 -1.13 14.46
C VAL A 275 1.03 -2.59 14.53
N VAL A 276 -0.25 -2.85 14.29
CA VAL A 276 -0.78 -4.22 14.17
C VAL A 276 -1.40 -4.35 12.78
N VAL A 277 -1.02 -5.40 12.07
CA VAL A 277 -1.55 -5.63 10.71
C VAL A 277 -2.37 -6.90 10.71
N HIS A 278 -3.63 -6.78 10.31
CA HIS A 278 -4.53 -7.90 10.12
C HIS A 278 -4.75 -8.12 8.62
N ARG A 279 -4.40 -9.30 8.13
CA ARG A 279 -4.70 -9.65 6.75
C ARG A 279 -6.13 -10.14 6.62
N HIS A 280 -6.87 -9.54 5.72
CA HIS A 280 -8.20 -9.98 5.36
C HIS A 280 -8.12 -10.75 4.03
N GLU A 281 -8.65 -11.97 4.02
CA GLU A 281 -8.65 -12.83 2.83
C GLU A 281 -10.06 -13.37 2.60
N GLY A 282 -10.47 -13.42 1.34
CA GLY A 282 -11.68 -14.12 0.95
C GLY A 282 -12.98 -13.32 0.96
N LEU A 283 -12.96 -12.06 1.37
CA LEU A 283 -14.11 -11.13 1.25
C LEU A 283 -15.48 -11.78 1.61
N ASP A 284 -15.61 -12.28 2.84
CA ASP A 284 -16.84 -12.91 3.37
C ASP A 284 -17.21 -14.27 2.77
N GLN A 285 -16.32 -14.89 2.02
CA GLN A 285 -16.61 -16.19 1.38
C GLN A 285 -16.32 -17.39 2.29
N LEU A 286 -15.80 -17.16 3.49
CA LEU A 286 -15.46 -18.25 4.41
C LEU A 286 -16.69 -18.64 5.25
N PRO A 287 -16.90 -19.93 5.53
CA PRO A 287 -17.99 -20.34 6.41
C PRO A 287 -17.77 -19.81 7.83
N VAL A 288 -18.81 -19.26 8.40
CA VAL A 288 -18.76 -18.67 9.74
C VAL A 288 -19.12 -19.74 10.78
N ILE A 289 -18.25 -19.91 11.77
CA ILE A 289 -18.48 -20.78 12.94
C ILE A 289 -18.64 -19.88 14.16
N ARG A 290 -19.76 -20.02 14.87
CA ARG A 290 -20.05 -19.20 16.05
C ARG A 290 -19.93 -20.03 17.32
N PRO A 291 -19.61 -19.40 18.46
CA PRO A 291 -19.69 -20.10 19.75
C PRO A 291 -21.09 -20.71 19.94
N GLY A 292 -21.15 -22.01 20.14
CA GLY A 292 -22.42 -22.75 20.28
C GLY A 292 -22.85 -23.52 19.04
N ASP A 293 -22.19 -23.34 17.92
CA ASP A 293 -22.50 -24.15 16.73
C ASP A 293 -22.16 -25.64 17.00
N PRO A 294 -22.91 -26.59 16.42
CA PRO A 294 -22.60 -28.02 16.58
C PRO A 294 -21.18 -28.35 16.09
N LYS A 295 -20.52 -29.25 16.82
CA LYS A 295 -19.18 -29.72 16.47
C LYS A 295 -19.24 -30.81 15.40
#